data_f7d99fdc7a0a41e9b92a8776b41c6405
#
_entry.id   f7d99fdc7a0a41e9b92a8776b41c6405
#
_cell.length_a   1.000
_cell.length_b   1.000
_cell.length_c   1.000
_cell.angle_alpha   90.00
_cell.angle_beta   90.00
_cell.angle_gamma   90.00
#
_symmetry.space_group_name_H-M   'P 1'
#
loop_
_entity.id
_entity.type
_entity.pdbx_description
1 polymer ?
#
loop_
_entity_poly.entity_id
_entity_poly.type
_entity_poly.pdbx_seq_one_letter_code
_entity_poly.pdbx_strand_id
1 'polypeptide(L)'
;MEILSSPRHYLFNLYTTSSAEANRLWRRKIKERWDYECAYCGSDEDITIDHVIPRSKGGMDTIENMVSCCETCNHDKAHTPWEEWYFSQEFFSWERYQKVQDNLTE
;
A
#
# COMPACT_ATOMS: atom_id res chain seq x y z
N MET A 1 -17.78 0.38 6.47
CA MET A 1 -17.41 1.69 5.91
C MET A 1 -16.51 1.50 4.69
N GLU A 2 -16.86 2.17 3.62
CA GLU A 2 -16.09 2.08 2.38
C GLU A 2 -14.77 2.82 2.51
N ILE A 3 -13.69 2.26 1.94
CA ILE A 3 -12.39 2.92 1.92
C ILE A 3 -12.36 3.96 0.80
N LEU A 4 -11.92 5.18 1.12
CA LEU A 4 -11.79 6.25 0.15
C LEU A 4 -10.40 6.21 -0.49
N SER A 5 -10.28 6.72 -1.71
CA SER A 5 -9.06 6.55 -2.51
C SER A 5 -7.86 7.35 -2.02
N SER A 6 -8.06 8.41 -1.23
CA SER A 6 -6.97 9.22 -0.70
C SER A 6 -7.35 9.89 0.61
N PRO A 7 -6.36 10.39 1.39
CA PRO A 7 -6.64 11.11 2.64
C PRO A 7 -7.53 12.33 2.42
N ARG A 8 -7.38 12.99 1.27
CA ARG A 8 -8.15 14.18 0.92
C ARG A 8 -9.65 13.88 0.86
N HIS A 9 -10.03 12.69 0.37
CA HIS A 9 -11.42 12.28 0.31
C HIS A 9 -12.04 12.14 1.69
N TYR A 10 -11.28 11.66 2.68
CA TYR A 10 -11.75 11.57 4.05
C TYR A 10 -12.06 12.95 4.62
N LEU A 11 -11.22 13.92 4.31
CA LEU A 11 -11.43 15.30 4.76
C LEU A 11 -12.69 15.90 4.15
N PHE A 12 -12.86 15.77 2.85
CA PHE A 12 -14.01 16.32 2.13
C PHE A 12 -15.33 15.63 2.49
N ASN A 13 -15.29 14.39 2.90
CA ASN A 13 -16.47 13.63 3.28
C ASN A 13 -16.75 13.71 4.78
N LEU A 14 -16.10 14.64 5.49
CA LEU A 14 -16.34 14.93 6.91
C LEU A 14 -16.06 13.76 7.85
N TYR A 15 -15.21 12.80 7.44
CA TYR A 15 -14.76 11.75 8.34
C TYR A 15 -13.77 12.28 9.37
N THR A 16 -13.22 13.46 9.12
CA THR A 16 -12.23 14.09 9.99
C THR A 16 -12.22 15.60 9.77
N THR A 17 -11.69 16.31 10.75
CA THR A 17 -11.57 17.77 10.71
C THR A 17 -10.15 18.25 10.46
N SER A 18 -9.19 17.32 10.30
CA SER A 18 -7.79 17.70 10.07
C SER A 18 -7.13 16.81 9.01
N SER A 19 -6.14 17.38 8.32
CA SER A 19 -5.34 16.63 7.33
C SER A 19 -4.55 15.50 7.97
N ALA A 20 -4.01 15.74 9.17
CA ALA A 20 -3.26 14.71 9.89
C ALA A 20 -4.14 13.52 10.26
N GLU A 21 -5.36 13.79 10.71
CA GLU A 21 -6.31 12.75 11.06
C GLU A 21 -6.79 12.00 9.81
N ALA A 22 -7.05 12.73 8.72
CA ALA A 22 -7.45 12.14 7.45
C ALA A 22 -6.37 11.18 6.93
N ASN A 23 -5.11 11.58 7.01
CA ASN A 23 -3.99 10.76 6.58
C ASN A 23 -3.87 9.49 7.43
N ARG A 24 -3.99 9.63 8.75
CA ARG A 24 -3.93 8.50 9.68
C ARG A 24 -5.05 7.50 9.42
N LEU A 25 -6.27 7.99 9.20
CA LEU A 25 -7.43 7.15 8.93
C LEU A 25 -7.28 6.40 7.60
N TRP A 26 -6.81 7.08 6.57
CA TRP A 26 -6.58 6.49 5.25
C TRP A 26 -5.51 5.38 5.32
N ARG A 27 -4.39 5.64 6.00
CA ARG A 27 -3.32 4.67 6.17
C ARG A 27 -3.81 3.43 6.92
N ARG A 28 -4.62 3.63 7.97
CA ARG A 28 -5.21 2.53 8.71
C ARG A 28 -6.14 1.69 7.82
N LYS A 29 -6.93 2.34 6.98
CA LYS A 29 -7.84 1.63 6.07
C LYS A 29 -7.09 0.79 5.04
N ILE A 30 -5.96 1.29 4.56
CA ILE A 30 -5.10 0.51 3.65
C ILE A 30 -4.58 -0.73 4.38
N LYS A 31 -4.07 -0.57 5.60
CA LYS A 31 -3.58 -1.70 6.38
C LYS A 31 -4.67 -2.73 6.64
N GLU A 32 -5.88 -2.29 6.98
CA GLU A 32 -7.03 -3.18 7.18
C GLU A 32 -7.36 -3.95 5.89
N ARG A 33 -7.31 -3.29 4.74
CA ARG A 33 -7.58 -3.90 3.44
C ARG A 33 -6.61 -5.06 3.15
N TRP A 34 -5.40 -4.99 3.67
CA TRP A 34 -4.35 -5.99 3.49
C TRP A 34 -4.17 -6.86 4.73
N ASP A 35 -5.15 -6.87 5.65
CA ASP A 35 -5.16 -7.68 6.87
C ASP A 35 -3.95 -7.44 7.77
N TYR A 36 -3.40 -6.23 7.73
CA TYR A 36 -2.20 -5.84 8.51
C TYR A 36 -1.01 -6.75 8.23
N GLU A 37 -0.93 -7.29 7.02
CA GLU A 37 0.19 -8.11 6.57
C GLU A 37 0.91 -7.43 5.42
N CYS A 38 2.21 -7.73 5.27
CA CYS A 38 2.96 -7.26 4.12
C CYS A 38 2.39 -7.90 2.84
N ALA A 39 2.07 -7.06 1.86
CA ALA A 39 1.52 -7.55 0.59
C ALA A 39 2.49 -8.47 -0.15
N TYR A 40 3.78 -8.34 0.09
CA TYR A 40 4.81 -9.09 -0.63
C TYR A 40 5.26 -10.36 0.09
N CYS A 41 5.57 -10.28 1.37
CA CYS A 41 6.10 -11.44 2.12
C CYS A 41 5.14 -12.03 3.16
N GLY A 42 4.07 -11.32 3.49
CA GLY A 42 3.08 -11.80 4.45
C GLY A 42 3.42 -11.56 5.92
N SER A 43 4.54 -10.91 6.21
CA SER A 43 4.90 -10.58 7.59
C SER A 43 3.88 -9.62 8.20
N ASP A 44 3.60 -9.76 9.48
CA ASP A 44 2.75 -8.83 10.22
C ASP A 44 3.54 -7.89 11.13
N GLU A 45 4.86 -7.88 10.99
CA GLU A 45 5.75 -7.04 11.80
C GLU A 45 6.13 -5.74 11.08
N ASP A 46 6.21 -4.66 11.83
CA ASP A 46 6.66 -3.35 11.35
C ASP A 46 5.97 -2.92 10.05
N ILE A 47 4.65 -2.97 10.05
CA ILE A 47 3.86 -2.68 8.84
C ILE A 47 3.82 -1.18 8.56
N THR A 48 4.22 -0.84 7.34
CA THR A 48 4.17 0.52 6.80
C THR A 48 3.27 0.52 5.56
N ILE A 49 3.25 1.63 4.83
CA ILE A 49 2.51 1.77 3.57
C ILE A 49 3.52 1.98 2.46
N ASP A 50 3.37 1.26 1.36
CA ASP A 50 4.25 1.38 0.19
C ASP A 50 3.47 1.79 -1.05
N HIS A 51 4.08 2.65 -1.87
CA HIS A 51 3.62 2.91 -3.23
C HIS A 51 4.14 1.77 -4.10
N VAL A 52 3.25 0.94 -4.64
CA VAL A 52 3.67 -0.17 -5.51
C VAL A 52 4.49 0.39 -6.68
N ILE A 53 3.93 1.43 -7.34
CA ILE A 53 4.68 2.21 -8.33
C ILE A 53 5.20 3.44 -7.60
N PRO A 54 6.54 3.59 -7.47
CA PRO A 54 7.11 4.71 -6.71
C PRO A 54 6.67 6.07 -7.26
N ARG A 55 6.53 7.04 -6.36
CA ARG A 55 6.17 8.41 -6.77
C ARG A 55 7.16 8.97 -7.79
N SER A 56 8.43 8.66 -7.63
CA SER A 56 9.49 9.09 -8.58
C SER A 56 9.30 8.51 -9.98
N LYS A 57 8.47 7.47 -10.12
CA LYS A 57 8.17 6.81 -11.39
C LYS A 57 6.72 7.02 -11.82
N GLY A 58 6.07 8.05 -11.31
CA GLY A 58 4.71 8.41 -11.68
C GLY A 58 3.62 7.78 -10.85
N GLY A 59 3.96 7.09 -9.77
CA GLY A 59 2.97 6.47 -8.89
C GLY A 59 2.11 7.51 -8.17
N MET A 60 0.82 7.24 -8.05
CA MET A 60 -0.14 8.14 -7.43
C MET A 60 -0.43 7.78 -5.98
N ASP A 61 -0.93 8.75 -5.22
CA ASP A 61 -1.34 8.56 -3.82
C ASP A 61 -2.79 8.10 -3.74
N THR A 62 -3.08 6.94 -4.34
CA THR A 62 -4.43 6.38 -4.36
C THR A 62 -4.40 4.94 -3.85
N ILE A 63 -5.54 4.44 -3.36
CA ILE A 63 -5.59 3.09 -2.79
C ILE A 63 -5.20 2.02 -3.82
N GLU A 64 -5.41 2.27 -5.10
CA GLU A 64 -5.03 1.34 -6.17
C GLU A 64 -3.51 1.15 -6.25
N ASN A 65 -2.75 2.13 -5.78
CA ASN A 65 -1.28 2.09 -5.80
C ASN A 65 -0.66 1.90 -4.42
N MET A 66 -1.47 1.70 -3.39
CA MET A 66 -0.96 1.63 -2.02
C MET A 66 -1.23 0.24 -1.43
N VAL A 67 -0.21 -0.31 -0.78
CA VAL A 67 -0.34 -1.61 -0.11
C VAL A 67 0.32 -1.52 1.26
N SER A 68 -0.08 -2.40 2.18
CA SER A 68 0.67 -2.54 3.41
C SER A 68 1.95 -3.31 3.11
N CYS A 69 3.03 -2.93 3.76
CA CYS A 69 4.35 -3.45 3.46
C CYS A 69 5.21 -3.41 4.73
N CYS A 70 5.86 -4.51 5.05
CA CYS A 70 6.77 -4.49 6.20
C CYS A 70 7.96 -3.58 5.89
N GLU A 71 8.55 -3.02 6.94
CA GLU A 71 9.66 -2.08 6.80
C GLU A 71 10.81 -2.67 6.00
N THR A 72 11.12 -3.95 6.21
CA THR A 72 12.20 -4.64 5.50
C THR A 72 11.96 -4.67 3.99
N CYS A 73 10.77 -5.09 3.57
CA CYS A 73 10.42 -5.12 2.14
C CYS A 73 10.39 -3.71 1.54
N ASN A 74 9.84 -2.75 2.27
CA ASN A 74 9.73 -1.38 1.82
C ASN A 74 11.11 -0.79 1.56
N HIS A 75 12.03 -1.00 2.50
CA HIS A 75 13.41 -0.51 2.40
C HIS A 75 14.18 -1.19 1.24
N ASP A 76 14.03 -2.51 1.15
CA ASP A 76 14.73 -3.30 0.12
C ASP A 76 14.22 -2.99 -1.29
N LYS A 77 12.90 -2.85 -1.43
CA LYS A 77 12.29 -2.53 -2.73
C LYS A 77 12.69 -1.14 -3.21
N ALA A 78 12.71 -0.15 -2.31
CA ALA A 78 13.05 1.24 -2.61
C ALA A 78 12.33 1.73 -3.88
N HIS A 79 13.07 2.23 -4.88
CA HIS A 79 12.51 2.75 -6.13
C HIS A 79 12.56 1.77 -7.29
N THR A 80 12.92 0.52 -7.03
CA THR A 80 12.97 -0.52 -8.06
C THR A 80 11.56 -0.81 -8.55
N PRO A 81 11.34 -1.02 -9.86
CA PRO A 81 10.04 -1.47 -10.36
C PRO A 81 9.59 -2.71 -9.59
N TRP A 82 8.37 -2.70 -9.10
CA TRP A 82 7.92 -3.69 -8.13
C TRP A 82 7.96 -5.13 -8.64
N GLU A 83 7.63 -5.34 -9.92
CA GLU A 83 7.66 -6.69 -10.50
C GLU A 83 9.09 -7.22 -10.59
N GLU A 84 10.02 -6.37 -11.05
CA GLU A 84 11.44 -6.73 -11.14
C GLU A 84 11.98 -7.10 -9.77
N TRP A 85 11.70 -6.28 -8.76
CA TRP A 85 12.13 -6.54 -7.39
C TRP A 85 11.47 -7.80 -6.84
N TYR A 86 10.15 -7.94 -7.00
CA TYR A 86 9.41 -9.02 -6.37
C TYR A 86 9.75 -10.39 -6.95
N PHE A 87 9.88 -10.49 -8.28
CA PHE A 87 10.24 -11.74 -8.93
C PHE A 87 11.59 -12.30 -8.48
N SER A 88 12.48 -11.44 -7.98
CA SER A 88 13.80 -11.86 -7.53
C SER A 88 13.83 -12.31 -6.07
N GLN A 89 12.74 -12.19 -5.33
CA GLN A 89 12.71 -12.50 -3.91
C GLN A 89 12.42 -13.98 -3.67
N GLU A 90 13.07 -14.56 -2.63
CA GLU A 90 12.84 -15.95 -2.23
C GLU A 90 11.40 -16.17 -1.73
N PHE A 91 10.80 -15.15 -1.13
CA PHE A 91 9.43 -15.21 -0.63
C PHE A 91 8.36 -14.93 -1.68
N PHE A 92 8.73 -14.80 -2.95
CA PHE A 92 7.78 -14.52 -4.02
C PHE A 92 6.62 -15.52 -3.99
N SER A 93 5.39 -15.00 -4.19
CA SER A 93 4.17 -15.80 -4.21
C SER A 93 3.29 -15.32 -5.37
N TRP A 94 2.88 -16.23 -6.23
CA TRP A 94 1.97 -15.91 -7.33
C TRP A 94 0.62 -15.40 -6.81
N GLU A 95 0.15 -15.95 -5.70
CA GLU A 95 -1.09 -15.51 -5.08
C GLU A 95 -1.00 -14.05 -4.64
N ARG A 96 0.09 -13.67 -3.97
CA ARG A 96 0.31 -12.30 -3.53
C ARG A 96 0.56 -11.36 -4.72
N TYR A 97 1.30 -11.83 -5.69
CA TYR A 97 1.53 -11.08 -6.92
C TYR A 97 0.20 -10.72 -7.59
N GLN A 98 -0.69 -11.70 -7.73
CA GLN A 98 -1.98 -11.46 -8.36
C GLN A 98 -2.83 -10.48 -7.56
N LYS A 99 -2.79 -10.56 -6.24
CA LYS A 99 -3.53 -9.64 -5.38
C LYS A 99 -3.05 -8.20 -5.55
N VAL A 100 -1.74 -7.99 -5.62
CA VAL A 100 -1.17 -6.66 -5.87
C VAL A 100 -1.56 -6.18 -7.27
N GLN A 101 -1.44 -7.04 -8.26
CA GLN A 101 -1.80 -6.72 -9.65
C GLN A 101 -3.27 -6.31 -9.76
N ASP A 102 -4.16 -7.07 -9.12
CA ASP A 102 -5.59 -6.77 -9.11
C ASP A 102 -5.86 -5.42 -8.43
N ASN A 103 -5.14 -5.11 -7.36
CA ASN A 103 -5.28 -3.83 -6.67
C ASN A 103 -4.91 -2.67 -7.58
N LEU A 104 -3.85 -2.82 -8.36
CA LEU A 104 -3.39 -1.79 -9.30
C LEU A 104 -4.40 -1.50 -10.42
N THR A 105 -5.21 -2.49 -10.77
CA THR A 105 -6.14 -2.38 -11.90
C THR A 105 -7.58 -2.11 -11.51
N GLU A 106 -7.87 -1.95 -10.23
CA GLU A 106 -9.23 -1.64 -9.76
C GLU A 106 -9.72 -0.29 -10.21
#